data_c6f6d944cc05bb3c217245b81367f8c6
#
_entry.id   c6f6d944cc05bb3c217245b81367f8c6
#
_cell.length_a   1.000
_cell.length_b   1.000
_cell.length_c   1.000
_cell.angle_alpha   90.00
_cell.angle_beta   90.00
_cell.angle_gamma   90.00
#
_symmetry.space_group_name_H-M   'P 1'
#
loop_
_entity.id
_entity.type
_entity.pdbx_description
1 polymer ?
#
loop_
_entity_poly.entity_id
_entity_poly.type
_entity_poly.pdbx_seq_one_letter_code
_entity_poly.pdbx_strand_id
1 'polypeptide(L)'
;MALMNAARLGIGAQSVGIAEAAYREGLKYAQERKQFGKAIIEFPAIYEMLSNMEAKLHGIRSVLYETARFVDMYKTYYHISKERALDKDERNEMKEYQKLADIYTPLQKLFASEYANEITYDALQIHGGSGFMKDYPIQRYVRDARITNIYEGTSQLQVVAAIRGVTTGQYAKHIR
;
A
#
# COMPACT_ATOMS: atom_id res chain seq x y z
N MET A 1 15.24 -12.01 8.77
CA MET A 1 14.83 -10.74 8.12
C MET A 1 14.21 -10.98 6.73
N ALA A 2 14.84 -11.66 5.78
CA ALA A 2 14.33 -11.83 4.41
C ALA A 2 12.90 -12.41 4.31
N LEU A 3 12.55 -13.40 5.12
CA LEU A 3 11.22 -14.01 5.13
C LEU A 3 10.12 -13.01 5.57
N MET A 4 10.40 -12.21 6.60
CA MET A 4 9.46 -11.17 7.09
C MET A 4 9.28 -10.02 6.09
N ASN A 5 10.32 -9.65 5.35
CA ASN A 5 10.21 -8.62 4.32
C ASN A 5 9.32 -9.10 3.16
N ALA A 6 9.43 -10.37 2.76
CA ALA A 6 8.56 -10.93 1.72
C ALA A 6 7.08 -10.96 2.16
N ALA A 7 6.79 -11.36 3.41
CA ALA A 7 5.43 -11.35 3.95
C ALA A 7 4.84 -9.93 3.99
N ARG A 8 5.59 -8.94 4.48
CA ARG A 8 5.15 -7.53 4.53
C ARG A 8 4.87 -6.94 3.15
N LEU A 9 5.69 -7.29 2.15
CA LEU A 9 5.44 -6.88 0.77
C LEU A 9 4.10 -7.46 0.27
N GLY A 10 3.81 -8.72 0.59
CA GLY A 10 2.54 -9.38 0.28
C GLY A 10 1.34 -8.67 0.93
N ILE A 11 1.47 -8.23 2.21
CA ILE A 11 0.41 -7.45 2.88
C ILE A 11 0.18 -6.10 2.18
N GLY A 12 1.24 -5.44 1.73
CA GLY A 12 1.10 -4.21 0.96
C GLY A 12 0.36 -4.42 -0.36
N ALA A 13 0.69 -5.48 -1.09
CA ALA A 13 -0.03 -5.84 -2.32
C ALA A 13 -1.51 -6.15 -2.06
N GLN A 14 -1.82 -6.88 -1.00
CA GLN A 14 -3.19 -7.15 -0.56
C GLN A 14 -3.93 -5.85 -0.21
N SER A 15 -3.30 -4.94 0.52
CA SER A 15 -3.86 -3.65 0.88
C SER A 15 -4.20 -2.80 -0.36
N VAL A 16 -3.30 -2.75 -1.34
CA VAL A 16 -3.55 -2.06 -2.62
C VAL A 16 -4.73 -2.69 -3.37
N GLY A 17 -4.84 -4.02 -3.37
CA GLY A 17 -5.96 -4.72 -4.00
C GLY A 17 -7.31 -4.41 -3.35
N ILE A 18 -7.38 -4.38 -2.02
CA ILE A 18 -8.58 -4.01 -1.26
C ILE A 18 -8.95 -2.54 -1.53
N ALA A 19 -7.97 -1.65 -1.49
CA ALA A 19 -8.16 -0.22 -1.77
C ALA A 19 -8.70 0.04 -3.18
N GLU A 20 -8.13 -0.62 -4.18
CA GLU A 20 -8.60 -0.56 -5.57
C GLU A 20 -10.05 -1.04 -5.70
N ALA A 21 -10.40 -2.18 -5.10
CA ALA A 21 -11.75 -2.71 -5.13
C ALA A 21 -12.75 -1.73 -4.48
N ALA A 22 -12.39 -1.17 -3.34
CA ALA A 22 -13.22 -0.19 -2.64
C ALA A 22 -13.41 1.11 -3.44
N TYR A 23 -12.33 1.63 -4.04
CA TYR A 23 -12.41 2.81 -4.90
C TYR A 23 -13.35 2.60 -6.07
N ARG A 24 -13.24 1.47 -6.78
CA ARG A 24 -14.11 1.13 -7.92
C ARG A 24 -15.58 1.04 -7.53
N GLU A 25 -15.88 0.42 -6.40
CA GLU A 25 -17.25 0.33 -5.88
C GLU A 25 -17.78 1.71 -5.50
N GLY A 26 -16.99 2.55 -4.81
CA GLY A 26 -17.34 3.92 -4.46
C GLY A 26 -17.60 4.78 -5.69
N LEU A 27 -16.73 4.71 -6.70
CA LEU A 27 -16.87 5.44 -7.96
C LEU A 27 -18.13 5.03 -8.71
N LYS A 28 -18.35 3.72 -8.87
CA LYS A 28 -19.55 3.16 -9.52
C LYS A 28 -20.83 3.63 -8.84
N TYR A 29 -20.88 3.50 -7.52
CA TYR A 29 -22.05 3.94 -6.74
C TYR A 29 -22.30 5.44 -6.89
N ALA A 30 -21.25 6.26 -6.85
CA ALA A 30 -21.38 7.70 -7.01
C ALA A 30 -21.89 8.14 -8.40
N GLN A 31 -21.59 7.37 -9.44
CA GLN A 31 -22.11 7.59 -10.80
C GLN A 31 -23.57 7.18 -10.97
N GLU A 32 -23.99 6.10 -10.31
CA GLU A 32 -25.34 5.52 -10.45
C GLU A 32 -26.35 6.16 -9.50
N ARG A 33 -25.95 6.50 -8.27
CA ARG A 33 -26.84 7.06 -7.23
C ARG A 33 -27.20 8.49 -7.54
N LYS A 34 -28.50 8.79 -7.55
CA LYS A 34 -29.02 10.15 -7.75
C LYS A 34 -29.62 10.71 -6.46
N GLN A 35 -29.33 11.96 -6.19
CA GLN A 35 -29.95 12.78 -5.14
C GLN A 35 -30.09 14.21 -5.64
N PHE A 36 -31.17 14.89 -5.22
CA PHE A 36 -31.43 16.28 -5.62
C PHE A 36 -31.39 16.51 -7.14
N GLY A 37 -31.86 15.52 -7.92
CA GLY A 37 -31.99 15.58 -9.38
C GLY A 37 -30.72 15.25 -10.18
N LYS A 38 -29.59 14.93 -9.56
CA LYS A 38 -28.33 14.61 -10.26
C LYS A 38 -27.58 13.45 -9.62
N ALA A 39 -26.59 12.90 -10.32
CA ALA A 39 -25.71 11.87 -9.77
C ALA A 39 -24.87 12.43 -8.61
N ILE A 40 -24.63 11.64 -7.55
CA ILE A 40 -23.93 12.17 -6.38
C ILE A 40 -22.47 12.50 -6.64
N ILE A 41 -21.85 11.93 -7.69
CA ILE A 41 -20.50 12.30 -8.13
C ILE A 41 -20.38 13.78 -8.52
N GLU A 42 -21.49 14.42 -8.91
CA GLU A 42 -21.51 15.85 -9.28
C GLU A 42 -21.48 16.80 -8.07
N PHE A 43 -21.54 16.26 -6.85
CA PHE A 43 -21.39 17.07 -5.64
C PHE A 43 -19.90 17.24 -5.29
N PRO A 44 -19.41 18.48 -5.05
CA PRO A 44 -18.01 18.75 -4.79
C PRO A 44 -17.40 17.89 -3.69
N ALA A 45 -18.12 17.66 -2.58
CA ALA A 45 -17.65 16.83 -1.48
C ALA A 45 -17.39 15.37 -1.90
N ILE A 46 -18.25 14.78 -2.73
CA ILE A 46 -18.09 13.41 -3.22
C ILE A 46 -16.96 13.35 -4.23
N TYR A 47 -16.88 14.31 -5.13
CA TYR A 47 -15.79 14.41 -6.10
C TYR A 47 -14.43 14.55 -5.43
N GLU A 48 -14.32 15.39 -4.41
CA GLU A 48 -13.10 15.56 -3.62
C GLU A 48 -12.67 14.26 -2.91
N MET A 49 -13.63 13.55 -2.28
CA MET A 49 -13.34 12.25 -1.67
C MET A 49 -12.80 11.26 -2.69
N LEU A 50 -13.43 11.11 -3.84
CA LEU A 50 -12.98 10.19 -4.90
C LEU A 50 -11.60 10.57 -5.43
N SER A 51 -11.33 11.85 -5.65
CA SER A 51 -10.02 12.33 -6.11
C SER A 51 -8.91 12.05 -5.10
N ASN A 52 -9.20 12.24 -3.81
CA ASN A 52 -8.26 11.94 -2.72
C ASN A 52 -7.99 10.42 -2.61
N MET A 53 -9.03 9.59 -2.75
CA MET A 53 -8.89 8.13 -2.78
C MET A 53 -8.00 7.69 -3.94
N GLU A 54 -8.22 8.22 -5.13
CA GLU A 54 -7.44 7.91 -6.33
C GLU A 54 -5.98 8.32 -6.16
N ALA A 55 -5.70 9.51 -5.67
CA ALA A 55 -4.35 10.00 -5.41
C ALA A 55 -3.61 9.10 -4.41
N LYS A 56 -4.26 8.74 -3.29
CA LYS A 56 -3.70 7.80 -2.29
C LYS A 56 -3.42 6.44 -2.91
N LEU A 57 -4.35 5.90 -3.71
CA LEU A 57 -4.21 4.61 -4.37
C LEU A 57 -3.02 4.58 -5.34
N HIS A 58 -2.83 5.63 -6.14
CA HIS A 58 -1.67 5.76 -7.00
C HIS A 58 -0.36 5.86 -6.21
N GLY A 59 -0.37 6.61 -5.11
CA GLY A 59 0.79 6.74 -4.23
C GLY A 59 1.23 5.40 -3.63
N ILE A 60 0.32 4.66 -3.01
CA ILE A 60 0.66 3.35 -2.41
C ILE A 60 1.07 2.31 -3.45
N ARG A 61 0.49 2.36 -4.64
CA ARG A 61 0.87 1.46 -5.76
C ARG A 61 2.29 1.74 -6.24
N SER A 62 2.67 3.00 -6.36
CA SER A 62 4.02 3.39 -6.78
C SER A 62 5.07 2.93 -5.77
N VAL A 63 4.83 3.14 -4.47
CA VAL A 63 5.73 2.69 -3.40
C VAL A 63 5.81 1.16 -3.35
N LEU A 64 4.70 0.46 -3.56
CA LEU A 64 4.67 -1.00 -3.61
C LEU A 64 5.56 -1.54 -4.74
N TYR A 65 5.40 -1.03 -5.95
CA TYR A 65 6.14 -1.54 -7.11
C TYR A 65 7.64 -1.25 -7.00
N GLU A 66 8.02 -0.06 -6.53
CA GLU A 66 9.42 0.25 -6.33
C GLU A 66 10.04 -0.62 -5.22
N THR A 67 9.31 -0.85 -4.13
CA THR A 67 9.78 -1.76 -3.07
C THR A 67 9.91 -3.20 -3.58
N ALA A 68 8.96 -3.66 -4.40
CA ALA A 68 9.02 -4.98 -5.03
C ALA A 68 10.27 -5.11 -5.90
N ARG A 69 10.60 -4.10 -6.69
CA ARG A 69 11.82 -4.06 -7.51
C ARG A 69 13.08 -4.23 -6.65
N PHE A 70 13.19 -3.53 -5.52
CA PHE A 70 14.35 -3.69 -4.62
C PHE A 70 14.45 -5.11 -4.07
N VAL A 71 13.32 -5.70 -3.66
CA VAL A 71 13.29 -7.07 -3.15
C VAL A 71 13.66 -8.08 -4.23
N ASP A 72 13.18 -7.90 -5.45
CA ASP A 72 13.45 -8.82 -6.56
C ASP A 72 14.92 -8.74 -6.99
N MET A 73 15.49 -7.54 -7.10
CA MET A 73 16.90 -7.36 -7.41
C MET A 73 17.79 -8.02 -6.36
N TYR A 74 17.50 -7.80 -5.06
CA TYR A 74 18.24 -8.49 -4.00
C TYR A 74 18.14 -10.02 -4.12
N LYS A 75 16.93 -10.55 -4.35
CA LYS A 75 16.72 -12.00 -4.51
C LYS A 75 17.46 -12.55 -5.71
N THR A 76 17.47 -11.84 -6.83
CA THR A 76 18.20 -12.24 -8.04
C THR A 76 19.69 -12.42 -7.74
N TYR A 77 20.35 -11.43 -7.15
CA TYR A 77 21.75 -11.56 -6.75
C TYR A 77 21.98 -12.66 -5.71
N TYR A 78 21.05 -12.82 -4.78
CA TYR A 78 21.12 -13.91 -3.80
C TYR A 78 21.07 -15.28 -4.47
N HIS A 79 20.21 -15.49 -5.46
CA HIS A 79 20.16 -16.75 -6.22
C HIS A 79 21.44 -16.98 -7.03
N ILE A 80 21.93 -15.98 -7.76
CA ILE A 80 23.19 -16.06 -8.52
C ILE A 80 24.36 -16.44 -7.57
N SER A 81 24.38 -15.88 -6.34
CA SER A 81 25.41 -16.19 -5.34
C SER A 81 25.43 -17.65 -4.87
N LYS A 82 24.34 -18.40 -5.09
CA LYS A 82 24.25 -19.84 -4.80
C LYS A 82 24.83 -20.70 -5.91
N GLU A 83 24.85 -20.18 -7.13
CA GLU A 83 25.32 -20.89 -8.33
C GLU A 83 26.79 -20.60 -8.63
N ARG A 84 27.23 -19.36 -8.39
CA ARG A 84 28.60 -18.90 -8.59
C ARG A 84 29.01 -17.80 -7.63
N ALA A 85 30.31 -17.58 -7.49
CA ALA A 85 30.82 -16.41 -6.78
C ALA A 85 30.42 -15.11 -7.49
N LEU A 86 29.92 -14.14 -6.76
CA LEU A 86 29.67 -12.80 -7.27
C LEU A 86 30.99 -12.04 -7.39
N ASP A 87 31.11 -11.20 -8.41
CA ASP A 87 32.19 -10.23 -8.50
C ASP A 87 32.03 -9.08 -7.50
N LYS A 88 32.95 -8.11 -7.51
CA LYS A 88 32.95 -7.00 -6.56
C LYS A 88 31.75 -6.10 -6.73
N ASP A 89 31.38 -5.81 -7.98
CA ASP A 89 30.29 -4.87 -8.29
C ASP A 89 28.93 -5.51 -7.99
N GLU A 90 28.71 -6.76 -8.39
CA GLU A 90 27.53 -7.54 -8.03
C GLU A 90 27.34 -7.66 -6.52
N ARG A 91 28.41 -7.85 -5.74
CA ARG A 91 28.31 -7.87 -4.27
C ARG A 91 27.92 -6.52 -3.69
N ASN A 92 28.41 -5.43 -4.25
CA ASN A 92 28.05 -4.09 -3.81
C ASN A 92 26.57 -3.79 -4.13
N GLU A 93 26.11 -4.09 -5.33
CA GLU A 93 24.72 -3.94 -5.74
C GLU A 93 23.78 -4.80 -4.89
N MET A 94 24.11 -6.06 -4.64
CA MET A 94 23.31 -6.93 -3.76
C MET A 94 23.14 -6.31 -2.37
N LYS A 95 24.21 -5.76 -1.78
CA LYS A 95 24.16 -5.11 -0.47
C LYS A 95 23.32 -3.84 -0.49
N GLU A 96 23.39 -3.08 -1.58
CA GLU A 96 22.59 -1.87 -1.75
C GLU A 96 21.11 -2.20 -1.85
N TYR A 97 20.72 -3.13 -2.73
CA TYR A 97 19.32 -3.57 -2.86
C TYR A 97 18.79 -4.21 -1.57
N GLN A 98 19.62 -4.94 -0.83
CA GLN A 98 19.24 -5.46 0.49
C GLN A 98 18.90 -4.31 1.46
N LYS A 99 19.73 -3.27 1.52
CA LYS A 99 19.46 -2.10 2.37
C LYS A 99 18.18 -1.40 1.96
N LEU A 100 17.98 -1.18 0.65
CA LEU A 100 16.76 -0.57 0.13
C LEU A 100 15.53 -1.40 0.48
N ALA A 101 15.56 -2.71 0.26
CA ALA A 101 14.48 -3.61 0.64
C ALA A 101 14.16 -3.55 2.15
N ASP A 102 15.19 -3.50 3.00
CA ASP A 102 15.03 -3.47 4.46
C ASP A 102 14.39 -2.17 4.97
N ILE A 103 14.67 -1.03 4.33
CA ILE A 103 14.12 0.28 4.74
C ILE A 103 12.77 0.59 4.08
N TYR A 104 12.56 0.18 2.82
CA TYR A 104 11.31 0.49 2.12
C TYR A 104 10.18 -0.49 2.42
N THR A 105 10.47 -1.76 2.78
CA THR A 105 9.41 -2.74 3.09
C THR A 105 8.53 -2.33 4.28
N PRO A 106 9.06 -1.87 5.44
CA PRO A 106 8.22 -1.36 6.52
C PRO A 106 7.42 -0.13 6.11
N LEU A 107 8.04 0.79 5.38
CA LEU A 107 7.40 2.02 4.90
C LEU A 107 6.24 1.70 3.95
N GLN A 108 6.47 0.85 2.96
CA GLN A 108 5.47 0.39 2.01
C GLN A 108 4.28 -0.28 2.71
N LYS A 109 4.55 -1.20 3.67
CA LYS A 109 3.50 -1.88 4.43
C LYS A 109 2.67 -0.88 5.25
N LEU A 110 3.32 0.08 5.90
CA LEU A 110 2.65 1.15 6.65
C LEU A 110 1.71 1.96 5.75
N PHE A 111 2.25 2.55 4.69
CA PHE A 111 1.49 3.40 3.78
C PHE A 111 0.32 2.66 3.14
N ALA A 112 0.58 1.45 2.60
CA ALA A 112 -0.46 0.68 1.92
C ALA A 112 -1.59 0.29 2.87
N SER A 113 -1.28 -0.16 4.10
CA SER A 113 -2.31 -0.58 5.05
C SER A 113 -3.12 0.59 5.62
N GLU A 114 -2.48 1.72 5.96
CA GLU A 114 -3.20 2.90 6.46
C GLU A 114 -4.11 3.49 5.38
N TYR A 115 -3.60 3.72 4.17
CA TYR A 115 -4.41 4.28 3.09
C TYR A 115 -5.49 3.31 2.59
N ALA A 116 -5.29 1.99 2.67
CA ALA A 116 -6.36 1.04 2.38
C ALA A 116 -7.53 1.18 3.37
N ASN A 117 -7.23 1.38 4.66
CA ASN A 117 -8.27 1.64 5.66
C ASN A 117 -9.00 2.96 5.40
N GLU A 118 -8.28 4.04 5.08
CA GLU A 118 -8.89 5.33 4.75
C GLU A 118 -9.75 5.24 3.48
N ILE A 119 -9.25 4.64 2.40
CA ILE A 119 -9.97 4.49 1.13
C ILE A 119 -11.24 3.64 1.32
N THR A 120 -11.17 2.54 2.06
CA THR A 120 -12.36 1.72 2.32
C THR A 120 -13.39 2.44 3.18
N TYR A 121 -12.93 3.24 4.16
CA TYR A 121 -13.80 4.08 4.99
C TYR A 121 -14.51 5.14 4.14
N ASP A 122 -13.79 5.88 3.30
CA ASP A 122 -14.33 6.90 2.42
C ASP A 122 -15.30 6.31 1.38
N ALA A 123 -14.97 5.14 0.82
CA ALA A 123 -15.86 4.45 -0.11
C ALA A 123 -17.17 4.02 0.56
N LEU A 124 -17.13 3.55 1.81
CA LEU A 124 -18.34 3.24 2.58
C LEU A 124 -19.14 4.51 2.88
N GLN A 125 -18.47 5.62 3.20
CA GLN A 125 -19.11 6.91 3.44
C GLN A 125 -19.85 7.41 2.17
N ILE A 126 -19.28 7.24 0.98
CA ILE A 126 -19.91 7.57 -0.31
C ILE A 126 -21.21 6.77 -0.52
N HIS A 127 -21.24 5.50 -0.11
CA HIS A 127 -22.46 4.67 -0.18
C HIS A 127 -23.53 5.09 0.83
N GLY A 128 -23.16 5.82 1.87
CA GLY A 128 -24.09 6.18 2.97
C GLY A 128 -24.68 4.94 3.64
N GLY A 129 -25.95 5.00 4.04
CA GLY A 129 -26.62 3.88 4.70
C GLY A 129 -26.63 2.58 3.89
N SER A 130 -26.65 2.66 2.57
CA SER A 130 -26.60 1.48 1.70
C SER A 130 -25.28 0.70 1.86
N GLY A 131 -24.16 1.40 2.08
CA GLY A 131 -22.85 0.75 2.26
C GLY A 131 -22.72 -0.06 3.54
N PHE A 132 -23.56 0.20 4.53
CA PHE A 132 -23.60 -0.57 5.77
C PHE A 132 -24.35 -1.90 5.63
N MET A 133 -25.15 -2.05 4.57
CA MET A 133 -25.95 -3.25 4.30
C MET A 133 -25.14 -4.31 3.58
N LYS A 134 -25.51 -5.59 3.75
CA LYS A 134 -24.82 -6.73 3.13
C LYS A 134 -25.03 -6.83 1.62
N ASP A 135 -25.96 -6.07 1.06
CA ASP A 135 -26.24 -6.00 -0.37
C ASP A 135 -25.07 -5.41 -1.18
N TYR A 136 -24.20 -4.63 -0.51
CA TYR A 136 -23.02 -4.04 -1.10
C TYR A 136 -21.74 -4.65 -0.51
N PRO A 137 -20.70 -4.89 -1.31
CA PRO A 137 -19.48 -5.53 -0.80
C PRO A 137 -18.64 -4.60 0.09
N ILE A 138 -18.87 -3.30 0.04
CA ILE A 138 -18.02 -2.29 0.68
C ILE A 138 -17.89 -2.46 2.20
N GLN A 139 -18.95 -2.88 2.90
CA GLN A 139 -18.88 -3.15 4.35
C GLN A 139 -17.87 -4.26 4.68
N ARG A 140 -17.71 -5.24 3.78
CA ARG A 140 -16.71 -6.31 3.93
C ARG A 140 -15.30 -5.77 3.70
N TYR A 141 -15.10 -4.93 2.69
CA TYR A 141 -13.78 -4.34 2.41
C TYR A 141 -13.24 -3.51 3.59
N VAL A 142 -14.11 -2.76 4.30
CA VAL A 142 -13.71 -2.05 5.53
C VAL A 142 -13.23 -3.02 6.61
N ARG A 143 -13.92 -4.14 6.80
CA ARG A 143 -13.50 -5.16 7.77
C ARG A 143 -12.20 -5.85 7.37
N ASP A 144 -12.08 -6.20 6.09
CA ASP A 144 -10.89 -6.88 5.56
C ASP A 144 -9.67 -5.97 5.54
N ALA A 145 -9.85 -4.67 5.29
CA ALA A 145 -8.76 -3.71 5.36
C ALA A 145 -8.20 -3.56 6.79
N ARG A 146 -9.05 -3.66 7.82
CA ARG A 146 -8.64 -3.40 9.20
C ARG A 146 -7.53 -4.32 9.69
N ILE A 147 -7.49 -5.57 9.26
CA ILE A 147 -6.44 -6.51 9.69
C ILE A 147 -5.06 -6.16 9.11
N THR A 148 -5.02 -5.47 7.97
CA THR A 148 -3.77 -5.22 7.24
C THR A 148 -2.78 -4.35 8.01
N ASN A 149 -3.23 -3.46 8.90
CA ASN A 149 -2.35 -2.66 9.76
C ASN A 149 -2.13 -3.27 11.15
N ILE A 150 -2.53 -4.52 11.38
CA ILE A 150 -2.32 -5.25 12.64
C ILE A 150 -1.31 -6.38 12.46
N TYR A 151 -1.57 -7.33 11.55
CA TYR A 151 -0.72 -8.52 11.37
C TYR A 151 0.59 -8.22 10.64
N GLU A 152 1.54 -9.15 10.69
CA GLU A 152 2.91 -9.00 10.16
C GLU A 152 3.63 -7.74 10.70
N GLY A 153 3.27 -7.37 11.92
CA GLY A 153 3.74 -6.18 12.62
C GLY A 153 2.80 -4.99 12.45
N THR A 154 2.34 -4.47 13.58
CA THR A 154 1.42 -3.32 13.60
C THR A 154 2.01 -2.09 12.94
N SER A 155 1.16 -1.12 12.60
CA SER A 155 1.60 0.19 12.07
C SER A 155 2.68 0.83 12.93
N GLN A 156 2.56 0.76 14.27
CA GLN A 156 3.57 1.30 15.19
C GLN A 156 4.94 0.63 15.04
N LEU A 157 4.97 -0.70 14.84
CA LEU A 157 6.21 -1.42 14.60
C LEU A 157 6.82 -1.05 13.24
N GLN A 158 5.99 -0.79 12.22
CA GLN A 158 6.48 -0.30 10.93
C GLN A 158 7.07 1.12 11.06
N VAL A 159 6.43 2.00 11.84
CA VAL A 159 6.96 3.34 12.15
C VAL A 159 8.33 3.25 12.82
N VAL A 160 8.48 2.41 13.86
CA VAL A 160 9.77 2.21 14.55
C VAL A 160 10.85 1.72 13.58
N ALA A 161 10.51 0.79 12.68
CA ALA A 161 11.44 0.30 11.68
C ALA A 161 11.83 1.38 10.66
N ALA A 162 10.87 2.20 10.20
CA ALA A 162 11.10 3.30 9.26
C ALA A 162 11.93 4.42 9.90
N ILE A 163 11.65 4.82 11.14
CA ILE A 163 12.42 5.84 11.87
C ILE A 163 13.91 5.47 11.95
N ARG A 164 14.22 4.19 12.15
CA ARG A 164 15.62 3.73 12.14
C ARG A 164 16.30 4.04 10.81
N GLY A 165 15.62 3.86 9.69
CA GLY A 165 16.15 4.24 8.36
C GLY A 165 16.41 5.73 8.22
N VAL A 166 15.51 6.58 8.77
CA VAL A 166 15.66 8.05 8.78
C VAL A 166 16.84 8.47 9.65
N THR A 167 16.89 8.01 10.89
CA THR A 167 17.93 8.42 11.88
C THR A 167 19.32 7.97 11.50
N THR A 168 19.45 6.89 10.72
CA THR A 168 20.74 6.42 10.19
C THR A 168 21.11 7.06 8.85
N GLY A 169 20.31 7.99 8.32
CA GLY A 169 20.54 8.69 7.05
C GLY A 169 20.42 7.79 5.80
N GLN A 170 19.82 6.61 5.93
CA GLN A 170 19.74 5.64 4.82
C GLN A 170 18.87 6.13 3.67
N TYR A 171 17.85 6.96 3.96
CA TYR A 171 16.99 7.57 2.94
C TYR A 171 17.63 8.77 2.22
N ALA A 172 18.61 9.46 2.85
CA ALA A 172 19.14 10.71 2.34
C ALA A 172 19.75 10.62 0.93
N LYS A 173 20.20 9.44 0.53
CA LYS A 173 20.78 9.19 -0.79
C LYS A 173 19.74 9.00 -1.90
N HIS A 174 18.48 8.76 -1.53
CA HIS A 174 17.39 8.41 -2.44
C HIS A 174 16.29 9.47 -2.52
N ILE A 175 16.30 10.45 -1.60
CA ILE A 175 15.43 11.63 -1.64
C ILE A 175 16.21 12.73 -2.35
N ARG A 176 15.97 12.88 -3.64
CA ARG A 176 16.46 14.01 -4.47
C ARG A 176 15.28 14.76 -5.06
#